data_3ee17769f859cb73494710e6dac09402
#
_entry.id   3ee17769f859cb73494710e6dac09402
#
_cell.length_a   1.000
_cell.length_b   1.000
_cell.length_c   1.000
_cell.angle_alpha   90.00
_cell.angle_beta   90.00
_cell.angle_gamma   90.00
#
_symmetry.space_group_name_H-M   'P 1'
#
loop_
_entity.id
_entity.type
_entity.pdbx_description
1 polymer ?
#
loop_
_entity_poly.entity_id
_entity_poly.type
_entity_poly.pdbx_seq_one_letter_code
_entity_poly.pdbx_strand_id
1 'polypeptide(L)' 'MKIILADCEECGFCNHGLRIMTKRNGIDWWDFLQNGIDSEILEQWDDENANRAIAVAKARIEREKGIE' A
#
# COMPACT_ATOMS: atom_id res chain seq x y z
N MET A 1 0.15 9.94 -3.02
CA MET A 1 -0.84 8.92 -3.39
C MET A 1 -0.99 7.94 -2.25
N LYS A 2 -2.22 7.57 -1.93
CA LYS A 2 -2.48 6.65 -0.81
C LYS A 2 -2.58 5.21 -1.28
N ILE A 3 -1.88 4.33 -0.57
CA ILE A 3 -1.94 2.89 -0.77
C ILE A 3 -2.89 2.33 0.29
N ILE A 4 -3.88 1.56 -0.14
CA ILE A 4 -4.87 0.96 0.79
C ILE A 4 -4.65 -0.56 0.87
N LEU A 5 -5.26 -1.19 1.87
CA LEU A 5 -5.10 -2.63 2.09
C LEU A 5 -5.46 -3.44 0.84
N ALA A 6 -6.52 -3.06 0.13
CA ALA A 6 -6.95 -3.76 -1.08
C ALA A 6 -5.86 -3.80 -2.15
N ASP A 7 -5.07 -2.75 -2.28
CA ASP A 7 -3.95 -2.71 -3.23
C ASP A 7 -2.89 -3.75 -2.86
N CYS A 8 -2.62 -3.88 -1.58
CA CYS A 8 -1.65 -4.86 -1.07
C CYS A 8 -2.15 -6.28 -1.27
N GLU A 9 -3.42 -6.53 -1.01
CA GLU A 9 -4.03 -7.85 -1.22
C GLU A 9 -4.00 -8.25 -2.68
N GLU A 10 -4.30 -7.30 -3.58
CA GLU A 10 -4.32 -7.58 -5.01
C GLU A 10 -2.94 -8.00 -5.53
N CYS A 11 -1.87 -7.42 -5.02
CA CYS A 11 -0.52 -7.79 -5.45
C CYS A 11 0.04 -9.02 -4.72
N GLY A 12 -0.73 -9.61 -3.82
CA GLY A 12 -0.32 -10.79 -3.07
C GLY A 12 0.53 -10.49 -1.84
N PHE A 13 0.56 -9.24 -1.40
CA PHE A 13 1.29 -8.88 -0.17
C PHE A 13 0.52 -9.42 1.03
N CYS A 14 1.07 -10.43 1.67
CA CYS A 14 0.44 -11.11 2.79
C CYS A 14 0.16 -10.18 3.98
N ASN A 15 -1.04 -10.27 4.55
CA ASN A 15 -1.41 -9.44 5.70
C ASN A 15 -0.42 -9.56 6.86
N HIS A 16 0.06 -10.78 7.12
CA HIS A 16 1.02 -11.00 8.20
C HIS A 16 2.33 -10.27 7.93
N GLY A 17 2.86 -10.39 6.72
CA GLY A 17 4.08 -9.68 6.32
C GLY A 17 3.90 -8.17 6.34
N LEU A 18 2.74 -7.70 5.88
CA LEU A 18 2.41 -6.29 5.86
C LEU A 18 2.35 -5.71 7.28
N ARG A 19 1.75 -6.45 8.23
CA ARG A 19 1.70 -6.01 9.63
C ARG A 19 3.10 -5.90 10.24
N ILE A 20 3.98 -6.84 9.91
CA ILE A 20 5.37 -6.81 10.38
C ILE A 20 6.08 -5.57 9.82
N MET A 21 5.90 -5.29 8.53
CA MET A 21 6.52 -4.13 7.90
C MET A 21 6.01 -2.81 8.46
N THR A 22 4.71 -2.68 8.69
CA THR A 22 4.15 -1.46 9.29
C THR A 22 4.68 -1.25 10.70
N LYS A 23 4.71 -2.31 11.51
CA LYS A 23 5.25 -2.24 12.88
C LYS A 23 6.72 -1.84 12.89
N ARG A 24 7.52 -2.45 12.00
CA ARG A 24 8.95 -2.17 11.90
C ARG A 24 9.21 -0.71 11.54
N ASN A 25 8.34 -0.11 10.76
CA ASN A 25 8.48 1.26 10.27
C ASN A 25 7.70 2.28 11.09
N GLY A 26 7.18 1.88 12.25
CA GLY A 26 6.50 2.79 13.16
C GLY A 26 5.13 3.25 12.70
N ILE A 27 4.48 2.48 11.84
CA ILE A 27 3.17 2.80 11.31
C ILE A 27 2.09 2.07 12.10
N ASP A 28 1.07 2.80 12.55
CA ASP A 28 -0.07 2.21 13.24
C ASP A 28 -0.93 1.44 12.26
N TRP A 29 -1.12 0.15 12.54
CA TRP A 29 -1.92 -0.74 11.69
C TRP A 29 -3.34 -0.23 11.49
N TRP A 30 -3.99 0.24 12.57
CA TRP A 30 -5.36 0.72 12.49
C TRP A 30 -5.48 1.98 11.65
N ASP A 31 -4.51 2.88 11.77
CA ASP A 31 -4.46 4.08 10.95
C ASP A 31 -4.30 3.72 9.47
N PHE A 32 -3.44 2.75 9.18
CA PHE A 32 -3.27 2.26 7.81
C PHE A 32 -4.59 1.72 7.26
N LEU A 33 -5.34 0.93 8.05
CA LEU A 33 -6.60 0.36 7.58
C LEU A 33 -7.64 1.44 7.27
N GLN A 34 -7.63 2.53 8.02
CA GLN A 34 -8.60 3.60 7.86
C GLN A 34 -8.21 4.61 6.79
N ASN A 35 -6.94 4.97 6.74
CA ASN A 35 -6.46 6.11 5.94
C ASN A 35 -5.48 5.74 4.82
N GLY A 36 -5.02 4.49 4.80
CA GLY A 36 -3.97 4.07 3.89
C GLY A 36 -2.60 4.57 4.29
N ILE A 37 -1.60 4.28 3.47
CA ILE A 37 -0.22 4.72 3.66
C ILE A 37 0.19 5.53 2.44
N ASP A 38 0.87 6.64 2.66
CA ASP A 38 1.41 7.43 1.55
C ASP A 38 2.45 6.60 0.80
N SER A 39 2.39 6.66 -0.53
CA SER A 39 3.32 5.92 -1.39
C SER A 39 4.77 6.28 -1.13
N GLU A 40 5.06 7.51 -0.72
CA GLU A 40 6.42 7.93 -0.40
C GLU A 40 7.02 7.11 0.75
N ILE A 41 6.17 6.70 1.71
CA ILE A 41 6.61 5.87 2.82
C ILE A 41 6.97 4.47 2.33
N LEU A 42 6.12 3.89 1.46
CA LEU A 42 6.38 2.57 0.92
C LEU A 42 7.61 2.54 0.01
N GLU A 43 7.86 3.60 -0.72
CA GLU A 43 9.06 3.70 -1.56
C GLU A 43 10.34 3.58 -0.74
N GLN A 44 10.33 4.08 0.49
CA GLN A 44 11.48 4.02 1.38
C GLN A 44 11.78 2.62 1.89
N TRP A 45 10.80 1.72 1.84
CA TRP A 45 11.00 0.35 2.30
C TRP A 45 11.90 -0.47 1.37
N ASP A 46 12.02 -0.03 0.12
CA ASP A 46 12.82 -0.70 -0.91
C ASP A 46 12.52 -2.20 -0.96
N ASP A 47 11.24 -2.54 -0.90
CA ASP A 47 10.73 -3.91 -0.89
C ASP A 47 9.92 -4.18 -2.16
N GLU A 48 10.13 -5.34 -2.76
CA GLU A 48 9.45 -5.70 -4.00
C GLU A 48 7.93 -5.71 -3.85
N ASN A 49 7.43 -6.25 -2.74
CA ASN A 49 5.99 -6.29 -2.49
C ASN A 49 5.41 -4.89 -2.30
N ALA A 50 6.15 -4.01 -1.62
CA ALA A 50 5.74 -2.62 -1.47
C ALA A 50 5.69 -1.92 -2.82
N ASN A 51 6.67 -2.18 -3.68
CA ASN A 51 6.71 -1.58 -5.02
C ASN A 51 5.55 -2.08 -5.88
N ARG A 52 5.17 -3.34 -5.75
CA ARG A 52 4.00 -3.89 -6.45
C ARG A 52 2.72 -3.25 -5.96
N ALA A 53 2.59 -3.02 -4.66
CA ALA A 53 1.41 -2.36 -4.09
C ALA A 53 1.28 -0.93 -4.62
N ILE A 54 2.39 -0.22 -4.75
CA ILE A 54 2.41 1.12 -5.34
C ILE A 54 1.90 1.08 -6.77
N ALA A 55 2.36 0.12 -7.56
CA ALA A 55 1.93 -0.03 -8.96
C ALA A 55 0.43 -0.32 -9.05
N VAL A 56 -0.09 -1.19 -8.17
CA VAL A 56 -1.51 -1.51 -8.13
C VAL A 56 -2.34 -0.28 -7.78
N ALA A 57 -1.91 0.48 -6.76
CA ALA A 57 -2.62 1.69 -6.35
C ALA A 57 -2.63 2.73 -7.46
N LYS A 58 -1.51 2.89 -8.15
CA LYS A 58 -1.40 3.83 -9.26
C LYS A 58 -2.38 3.46 -10.38
N ALA A 59 -2.43 2.18 -10.74
CA ALA A 59 -3.35 1.70 -11.77
C ALA A 59 -4.81 1.89 -11.35
N ARG A 60 -5.12 1.63 -10.06
CA ARG A 60 -6.48 1.84 -9.53
C ARG A 60 -6.90 3.31 -9.66
N ILE A 61 -6.02 4.22 -9.25
CA ILE A 61 -6.31 5.65 -9.29
C ILE A 61 -6.50 6.13 -10.73
N GLU A 62 -5.68 5.63 -11.65
CA GLU A 62 -5.80 5.98 -13.07
C GLU A 62 -7.10 5.45 -13.67
N ARG A 63 -7.54 4.24 -13.28
CA ARG A 63 -8.82 3.69 -13.70
C ARG A 63 -9.98 4.56 -13.21
N GLU A 64 -9.93 4.98 -11.96
CA GLU A 64 -10.98 5.82 -11.37
C GLU A 64 -11.10 7.16 -12.11
N LYS A 65 -9.97 7.73 -12.50
CA LYS A 65 -9.95 8.96 -13.29
C LYS A 65 -10.45 8.74 -14.70
N GLY A 66 -10.13 7.59 -15.27
CA GLY A 66 -10.52 7.27 -16.64
C GLY A 66 -12.00 7.00 -16.84
N ILE A 67 -12.75 6.81 -15.76
CA ILE A 67 -14.17 6.55 -15.80
C ILE A 67 -14.97 7.83 -16.08
N GLU A 68 -14.38 8.96 -15.82
CA GLU A 68 -14.99 10.24 -16.14
C GLU A 68 -15.06 10.45 -17.67
#